data_7db4d8358cabbabc134b76f49535a797
#
_entry.id   7db4d8358cabbabc134b76f49535a797
#
_cell.length_a   1.000
_cell.length_b   1.000
_cell.length_c   1.000
_cell.angle_alpha   90.00
_cell.angle_beta   90.00
_cell.angle_gamma   90.00
#
_symmetry.space_group_name_H-M   'P 1'
#
loop_
_entity.id
_entity.type
_entity.pdbx_description
1 polymer ?
#
loop_
_entity_poly.entity_id
_entity_poly.type
_entity_poly.pdbx_seq_one_letter_code
_entity_poly.pdbx_strand_id
1 'polypeptide(L)'
;MAIRSSNVLRDDVGPAGYVSAYWVAEENLRLGQPVVADSVNALQVTRDSWAQVARNALVSLVEVEVLCSDAAVHRRRIESRPAEIGGLPPLTWESVCERTYEKWSTPHLVIDTAWKSVSEAQHEVIERLASGGHLVR
;
A
#
# COMPACT_ATOMS: atom_id res chain seq x y z
N MET A 1 0.04 -4.66 -9.54
CA MET A 1 -1.19 -4.71 -10.37
C MET A 1 -0.96 -5.23 -11.79
N ALA A 2 -0.05 -6.20 -11.94
CA ALA A 2 0.30 -6.78 -13.23
C ALA A 2 -0.86 -7.48 -13.96
N ILE A 3 -1.86 -7.98 -13.22
CA ILE A 3 -2.99 -8.72 -13.80
C ILE A 3 -3.86 -7.85 -14.71
N ARG A 4 -4.07 -6.57 -14.37
CA ARG A 4 -4.90 -5.64 -15.19
C ARG A 4 -4.23 -5.18 -16.48
N SER A 5 -2.92 -5.25 -16.58
CA SER A 5 -2.18 -4.87 -17.80
C SER A 5 -1.98 -6.03 -18.77
N SER A 6 -2.43 -7.23 -18.41
CA SER A 6 -2.34 -8.41 -19.26
C SER A 6 -3.42 -8.38 -20.35
N ASN A 7 -3.01 -8.47 -21.62
CA ASN A 7 -3.94 -8.63 -22.74
C ASN A 7 -4.73 -9.96 -22.73
N VAL A 8 -4.44 -10.83 -21.77
CA VAL A 8 -5.13 -12.11 -21.58
C VAL A 8 -6.49 -11.91 -20.91
N LEU A 9 -6.64 -10.87 -20.09
CA LEU A 9 -7.89 -10.55 -19.39
C LEU A 9 -8.57 -9.38 -20.08
N ARG A 10 -9.67 -9.67 -20.77
CA ARG A 10 -10.46 -8.67 -21.51
C ARG A 10 -11.52 -7.97 -20.67
N ASP A 11 -11.87 -8.54 -19.50
CA ASP A 11 -12.91 -8.03 -18.60
C ASP A 11 -12.31 -7.37 -17.35
N ASP A 12 -13.11 -6.59 -16.64
CA ASP A 12 -12.69 -6.04 -15.35
C ASP A 12 -12.56 -7.19 -14.33
N VAL A 13 -11.32 -7.45 -13.93
CA VAL A 13 -11.00 -8.50 -12.95
C VAL A 13 -11.40 -8.14 -11.51
N GLY A 14 -11.97 -6.97 -11.30
CA GLY A 14 -12.41 -6.52 -9.99
C GLY A 14 -11.31 -6.64 -8.92
N PRO A 15 -11.59 -7.26 -7.77
CA PRO A 15 -10.63 -7.41 -6.67
C PRO A 15 -9.61 -8.54 -6.86
N ALA A 16 -9.62 -9.29 -7.98
CA ALA A 16 -8.79 -10.47 -8.16
C ALA A 16 -7.29 -10.22 -7.96
N GLY A 17 -6.80 -9.02 -8.32
CA GLY A 17 -5.42 -8.62 -8.08
C GLY A 17 -5.06 -8.57 -6.59
N TYR A 18 -5.95 -8.05 -5.76
CA TYR A 18 -5.78 -8.02 -4.31
C TYR A 18 -5.87 -9.44 -3.71
N VAL A 19 -6.87 -10.21 -4.10
CA VAL A 19 -7.05 -11.59 -3.62
C VAL A 19 -5.81 -12.42 -3.91
N SER A 20 -5.29 -12.37 -5.13
CA SER A 20 -4.05 -13.08 -5.50
C SER A 20 -2.86 -12.62 -4.65
N ALA A 21 -2.75 -11.31 -4.39
CA ALA A 21 -1.67 -10.76 -3.57
C ALA A 21 -1.76 -11.26 -2.11
N TYR A 22 -2.96 -11.34 -1.53
CA TYR A 22 -3.17 -11.89 -0.18
C TYR A 22 -2.72 -13.34 -0.08
N TRP A 23 -3.11 -14.18 -1.06
CA TRP A 23 -2.69 -15.58 -1.09
C TRP A 23 -1.18 -15.74 -1.18
N VAL A 24 -0.55 -15.02 -2.11
CA VAL A 24 0.92 -15.06 -2.27
C VAL A 24 1.62 -14.59 -1.00
N ALA A 25 1.13 -13.53 -0.37
CA ALA A 25 1.70 -13.02 0.87
C ALA A 25 1.58 -14.05 2.00
N GLU A 26 0.39 -14.63 2.20
CA GLU A 26 0.14 -15.61 3.26
C GLU A 26 1.04 -16.85 3.11
N GLU A 27 1.19 -17.37 1.90
CA GLU A 27 2.06 -18.52 1.65
C GLU A 27 3.54 -18.20 1.92
N ASN A 28 4.03 -17.02 1.52
CA ASN A 28 5.40 -16.61 1.81
C ASN A 28 5.64 -16.44 3.32
N LEU A 29 4.68 -15.83 4.03
CA LEU A 29 4.76 -15.69 5.50
C LEU A 29 4.79 -17.04 6.22
N ARG A 30 4.00 -18.02 5.76
CA ARG A 30 4.02 -19.39 6.29
C ARG A 30 5.36 -20.10 6.07
N LEU A 31 6.06 -19.74 5.01
CA LEU A 31 7.43 -20.20 4.74
C LEU A 31 8.49 -19.45 5.54
N GLY A 32 8.09 -18.54 6.44
CA GLY A 32 9.01 -17.73 7.25
C GLY A 32 9.67 -16.56 6.50
N GLN A 33 9.16 -16.21 5.31
CA GLN A 33 9.69 -15.08 4.55
C GLN A 33 8.98 -13.77 4.98
N PRO A 34 9.71 -12.67 5.18
CA PRO A 34 9.09 -11.37 5.39
C PRO A 34 8.39 -10.89 4.11
N VAL A 35 7.25 -10.22 4.26
CA VAL A 35 6.47 -9.67 3.15
C VAL A 35 6.27 -8.18 3.35
N VAL A 36 6.47 -7.41 2.29
CA VAL A 36 6.08 -6.00 2.20
C VAL A 36 4.96 -5.88 1.18
N ALA A 37 3.79 -5.40 1.63
CA ALA A 37 2.64 -5.15 0.77
C ALA A 37 2.56 -3.65 0.48
N ASP A 38 2.94 -3.25 -0.75
CA ASP A 38 2.84 -1.87 -1.23
C ASP A 38 1.62 -1.73 -2.14
N SER A 39 0.60 -1.05 -1.64
CA SER A 39 -0.63 -0.77 -2.37
C SER A 39 -1.35 0.45 -1.79
N VAL A 40 -2.30 1.01 -2.53
CA VAL A 40 -3.01 2.23 -2.11
C VAL A 40 -3.82 2.02 -0.82
N ASN A 41 -4.43 0.84 -0.63
CA ASN A 41 -5.23 0.48 0.56
C ASN A 41 -6.21 1.58 1.00
N ALA A 42 -6.90 2.19 0.04
CA ALA A 42 -7.78 3.33 0.27
C ALA A 42 -9.00 2.99 1.14
N LEU A 43 -9.42 1.72 1.15
CA LEU A 43 -10.63 1.26 1.83
C LEU A 43 -10.26 0.43 3.07
N GLN A 44 -11.07 0.53 4.11
CA GLN A 44 -10.86 -0.24 5.34
C GLN A 44 -10.85 -1.76 5.08
N VAL A 45 -11.73 -2.23 4.21
CA VAL A 45 -11.81 -3.66 3.85
C VAL A 45 -10.51 -4.23 3.29
N THR A 46 -9.72 -3.44 2.55
CA THR A 46 -8.42 -3.90 2.03
C THR A 46 -7.36 -3.96 3.13
N ARG A 47 -7.40 -3.01 4.06
CA ARG A 47 -6.52 -2.99 5.24
C ARG A 47 -6.83 -4.15 6.18
N ASP A 48 -8.11 -4.41 6.46
CA ASP A 48 -8.55 -5.55 7.27
C ASP A 48 -8.15 -6.88 6.66
N SER A 49 -8.17 -6.99 5.32
CA SER A 49 -7.73 -8.19 4.61
C SER A 49 -6.23 -8.42 4.77
N TRP A 50 -5.39 -7.39 4.70
CA TRP A 50 -3.96 -7.51 4.99
C TRP A 50 -3.70 -7.89 6.45
N ALA A 51 -4.44 -7.30 7.39
CA ALA A 51 -4.36 -7.68 8.80
C ALA A 51 -4.77 -9.16 9.00
N GLN A 52 -5.77 -9.64 8.25
CA GLN A 52 -6.17 -11.05 8.30
C GLN A 52 -5.08 -11.99 7.77
N VAL A 53 -4.36 -11.61 6.71
CA VAL A 53 -3.20 -12.37 6.19
C VAL A 53 -2.14 -12.54 7.29
N ALA A 54 -1.80 -11.48 8.00
CA ALA A 54 -0.84 -11.56 9.11
C ALA A 54 -1.33 -12.46 10.26
N ARG A 55 -2.61 -12.35 10.63
CA ARG A 55 -3.23 -13.23 11.66
C ARG A 55 -3.18 -14.69 11.25
N ASN A 56 -3.56 -15.01 10.02
CA ASN A 56 -3.56 -16.39 9.50
C ASN A 56 -2.16 -17.02 9.53
N ALA A 57 -1.14 -16.19 9.24
CA ALA A 57 0.25 -16.63 9.25
C ALA A 57 0.91 -16.56 10.65
N LEU A 58 0.20 -16.06 11.68
CA LEU A 58 0.68 -15.88 13.05
C LEU A 58 1.96 -15.01 13.14
N VAL A 59 2.02 -13.96 12.35
CA VAL A 59 3.15 -13.02 12.30
C VAL A 59 2.75 -11.62 12.76
N SER A 60 3.76 -10.83 13.16
CA SER A 60 3.57 -9.42 13.47
C SER A 60 3.26 -8.61 12.21
N LEU A 61 2.41 -7.60 12.35
CA LEU A 61 2.07 -6.64 11.30
C LEU A 61 2.53 -5.24 11.70
N VAL A 62 3.12 -4.53 10.76
CA VAL A 62 3.33 -3.07 10.84
C VAL A 62 2.54 -2.43 9.73
N GLU A 63 1.57 -1.62 10.10
CA GLU A 63 0.78 -0.83 9.16
C GLU A 63 1.38 0.57 9.04
N VAL A 64 1.61 1.01 7.81
CA VAL A 64 2.20 2.32 7.50
C VAL A 64 1.31 3.05 6.51
N GLU A 65 0.83 4.23 6.92
CA GLU A 65 0.16 5.18 6.03
C GLU A 65 1.18 6.19 5.53
N VAL A 66 1.44 6.17 4.22
CA VAL A 66 2.30 7.17 3.58
C VAL A 66 1.42 8.21 2.90
N LEU A 67 1.52 9.45 3.35
CA LEU A 67 0.72 10.55 2.82
C LEU A 67 1.61 11.75 2.43
N CYS A 68 1.01 12.73 1.78
CA CYS A 68 1.61 14.03 1.52
C CYS A 68 0.57 15.10 1.83
N SER A 69 0.71 15.76 2.99
CA SER A 69 -0.27 16.74 3.49
C SER A 69 -0.26 18.06 2.71
N ASP A 70 0.84 18.39 2.05
CA ASP A 70 0.93 19.56 1.17
C ASP A 70 0.39 19.21 -0.23
N ALA A 71 -0.79 19.73 -0.56
CA ALA A 71 -1.44 19.48 -1.84
C ALA A 71 -0.64 19.98 -3.04
N ALA A 72 0.12 21.09 -2.92
CA ALA A 72 0.93 21.61 -4.01
C ALA A 72 2.15 20.72 -4.28
N VAL A 73 2.78 20.23 -3.24
CA VAL A 73 3.88 19.26 -3.35
C VAL A 73 3.37 17.94 -3.94
N HIS A 74 2.23 17.47 -3.46
CA HIS A 74 1.63 16.22 -3.95
C HIS A 74 1.27 16.30 -5.43
N ARG A 75 0.56 17.37 -5.85
CA ARG A 75 0.20 17.62 -7.23
C ARG A 75 1.42 17.66 -8.14
N ARG A 76 2.45 18.44 -7.79
CA ARG A 76 3.69 18.54 -8.56
C ARG A 76 4.36 17.17 -8.74
N ARG A 77 4.37 16.31 -7.73
CA ARG A 77 4.91 14.95 -7.81
C ARG A 77 4.11 14.07 -8.77
N ILE A 78 2.80 14.17 -8.75
CA ILE A 78 1.92 13.43 -9.69
C ILE A 78 2.19 13.87 -11.12
N GLU A 79 2.18 15.19 -11.39
CA GLU A 79 2.33 15.77 -12.73
C GLU A 79 3.74 15.57 -13.31
N SER A 80 4.77 15.47 -12.46
CA SER A 80 6.16 15.24 -12.91
C SER A 80 6.53 13.76 -13.05
N ARG A 81 5.63 12.83 -12.69
CA ARG A 81 5.90 11.40 -12.72
C ARG A 81 5.92 10.88 -14.16
N PRO A 82 7.01 10.26 -14.64
CA PRO A 82 6.99 9.62 -15.95
C PRO A 82 6.00 8.45 -15.96
N ALA A 83 5.44 8.15 -17.13
CA ALA A 83 4.60 6.98 -17.33
C ALA A 83 5.49 5.72 -17.23
N GLU A 84 5.50 5.09 -16.08
CA GLU A 84 6.44 3.98 -15.78
C GLU A 84 5.96 2.61 -16.28
N ILE A 85 4.68 2.46 -16.55
CA ILE A 85 4.11 1.15 -16.95
C ILE A 85 3.39 1.31 -18.27
N GLY A 86 3.92 0.71 -19.31
CA GLY A 86 3.30 0.70 -20.64
C GLY A 86 1.89 0.11 -20.58
N GLY A 87 0.92 0.81 -21.22
CA GLY A 87 -0.47 0.37 -21.31
C GLY A 87 -1.39 0.83 -20.16
N LEU A 88 -0.87 1.45 -19.11
CA LEU A 88 -1.71 2.10 -18.11
C LEU A 88 -1.80 3.62 -18.39
N PRO A 89 -2.99 4.23 -18.25
CA PRO A 89 -3.12 5.67 -18.35
C PRO A 89 -2.31 6.35 -17.24
N PRO A 90 -1.70 7.51 -17.51
CA PRO A 90 -0.97 8.25 -16.49
C PRO A 90 -1.92 8.65 -15.35
N LEU A 91 -1.41 8.62 -14.14
CA LEU A 91 -2.14 9.10 -12.97
C LEU A 91 -2.28 10.62 -13.06
N THR A 92 -3.50 11.13 -12.98
CA THR A 92 -3.78 12.57 -13.00
C THR A 92 -4.10 13.08 -11.59
N TRP A 93 -3.91 14.38 -11.36
CA TRP A 93 -4.27 15.01 -10.09
C TRP A 93 -5.78 14.88 -9.80
N GLU A 94 -6.61 15.04 -10.82
CA GLU A 94 -8.06 14.88 -10.73
C GLU A 94 -8.42 13.47 -10.24
N SER A 95 -7.82 12.44 -10.83
CA SER A 95 -8.08 11.05 -10.44
C SER A 95 -7.63 10.72 -9.00
N VAL A 96 -6.65 11.47 -8.49
CA VAL A 96 -6.23 11.37 -7.08
C VAL A 96 -7.24 12.04 -6.16
N CYS A 97 -7.73 13.23 -6.53
CA CYS A 97 -8.73 13.97 -5.74
C CYS A 97 -10.09 13.27 -5.68
N GLU A 98 -10.50 12.60 -6.75
CA GLU A 98 -11.76 11.86 -6.85
C GLU A 98 -11.73 10.52 -6.13
N ARG A 99 -10.56 10.05 -5.74
CA ARG A 99 -10.43 8.75 -5.09
C ARG A 99 -11.05 8.77 -3.69
N THR A 100 -11.97 7.84 -3.44
CA THR A 100 -12.44 7.57 -2.09
C THR A 100 -11.29 7.05 -1.23
N TYR A 101 -11.03 7.73 -0.11
CA TYR A 101 -10.04 7.32 0.88
C TYR A 101 -10.68 7.34 2.27
N GLU A 102 -10.88 6.17 2.84
CA GLU A 102 -11.45 6.02 4.17
C GLU A 102 -10.39 6.28 5.23
N LYS A 103 -10.77 7.03 6.29
CA LYS A 103 -9.87 7.25 7.43
C LYS A 103 -9.48 5.94 8.07
N TRP A 104 -8.25 5.86 8.51
CA TRP A 104 -7.78 4.72 9.28
C TRP A 104 -8.46 4.68 10.66
N SER A 105 -8.89 3.48 11.06
CA SER A 105 -9.55 3.24 12.35
C SER A 105 -8.66 2.51 13.34
N THR A 106 -7.52 1.96 12.88
CA THR A 106 -6.55 1.21 13.67
C THR A 106 -5.29 2.04 13.94
N PRO A 107 -4.57 1.78 15.05
CA PRO A 107 -3.25 2.37 15.29
C PRO A 107 -2.27 1.96 14.20
N HIS A 108 -1.60 2.92 13.58
CA HIS A 108 -0.65 2.72 12.50
C HIS A 108 0.45 3.79 12.52
N LEU A 109 1.53 3.58 11.79
CA LEU A 109 2.56 4.57 11.59
C LEU A 109 2.15 5.51 10.46
N VAL A 110 2.21 6.83 10.70
CA VAL A 110 1.92 7.85 9.68
C VAL A 110 3.21 8.50 9.23
N ILE A 111 3.50 8.43 7.94
CA ILE A 111 4.65 9.07 7.31
C ILE A 111 4.15 10.20 6.40
N ASP A 112 4.34 11.46 6.82
CA ASP A 112 4.02 12.61 5.97
C ASP A 112 5.25 13.01 5.15
N THR A 113 5.20 12.71 3.87
CA THR A 113 6.28 12.97 2.93
C THR A 113 6.34 14.42 2.43
N ALA A 114 5.42 15.30 2.82
CA ALA A 114 5.50 16.72 2.52
C ALA A 114 6.71 17.38 3.20
N TRP A 115 7.05 16.87 4.40
CA TRP A 115 8.04 17.48 5.31
C TRP A 115 9.23 16.57 5.60
N LYS A 116 9.28 15.38 5.03
CA LYS A 116 10.34 14.39 5.25
C LYS A 116 11.02 14.02 3.94
N SER A 117 12.32 13.88 3.99
CA SER A 117 13.09 13.22 2.93
C SER A 117 12.82 11.70 2.93
N VAL A 118 13.18 11.05 1.84
CA VAL A 118 13.10 9.58 1.74
C VAL A 118 13.90 8.89 2.84
N SER A 119 15.11 9.40 3.14
CA SER A 119 15.98 8.83 4.18
C SER A 119 15.36 8.92 5.58
N GLU A 120 14.75 10.06 5.92
CA GLU A 120 14.06 10.23 7.21
C GLU A 120 12.85 9.30 7.33
N ALA A 121 12.05 9.20 6.26
CA ALA A 121 10.91 8.29 6.21
C ALA A 121 11.33 6.81 6.35
N GLN A 122 12.39 6.41 5.67
CA GLN A 122 12.96 5.05 5.78
C GLN A 122 13.44 4.76 7.20
N HIS A 123 14.14 5.69 7.82
CA HIS A 123 14.64 5.53 9.19
C HIS A 123 13.51 5.29 10.18
N GLU A 124 12.44 6.05 10.10
CA GLU A 124 11.26 5.95 10.95
C GLU A 124 10.55 4.58 10.81
N VAL A 125 10.45 4.07 9.58
CA VAL A 125 9.90 2.72 9.33
C VAL A 125 10.82 1.65 9.93
N ILE A 126 12.14 1.76 9.75
CA ILE A 126 13.12 0.81 10.29
C ILE A 126 13.08 0.80 11.84
N GLU A 127 13.03 1.97 12.47
CA GLU A 127 12.90 2.05 13.94
C GLU A 127 11.61 1.40 14.43
N ARG A 128 10.50 1.59 13.71
CA ARG A 128 9.22 0.97 14.04
C ARG A 128 9.27 -0.55 13.91
N LEU A 129 9.91 -1.07 12.88
CA LEU A 129 10.13 -2.51 12.72
C LEU A 129 11.01 -3.08 13.84
N ALA A 130 12.08 -2.38 14.21
CA ALA A 130 13.01 -2.81 15.27
C ALA A 130 12.36 -2.81 16.66
N SER A 131 11.39 -1.92 16.91
CA SER A 131 10.66 -1.85 18.20
C SER A 131 9.58 -2.94 18.37
N GLY A 132 9.46 -3.86 17.42
CA GLY A 132 8.45 -4.90 17.38
C GLY A 132 7.10 -4.39 16.85
N GLY A 133 6.72 -4.83 15.66
CA GLY A 133 5.39 -4.55 15.12
C GLY A 133 4.28 -4.99 16.08
N HIS A 134 3.12 -4.37 16.02
CA HIS A 134 1.98 -4.83 16.80
C HIS A 134 1.58 -6.24 16.32
N LEU A 135 1.55 -7.18 17.28
CA LEU A 135 0.79 -8.42 17.06
C LEU A 135 -0.68 -8.01 16.93
N VAL A 136 -1.24 -8.17 15.76
CA VAL A 136 -2.69 -8.03 15.55
C VAL A 136 -3.33 -9.23 16.25
N ARG A 137 -3.90 -9.00 17.43
CA ARG A 137 -4.67 -10.02 18.17
C ARG A 137 -6.06 -10.16 17.59
#